data_379ed899e1b6b11cb36c3fc77e480187
#
_entry.id   379ed899e1b6b11cb36c3fc77e480187
#
_cell.length_a   1.000
_cell.length_b   1.000
_cell.length_c   1.000
_cell.angle_alpha   90.00
_cell.angle_beta   90.00
_cell.angle_gamma   90.00
#
_symmetry.space_group_name_H-M   'P 1'
#
loop_
_entity.id
_entity.type
_entity.pdbx_description
1 polymer ?
#
loop_
_entity_poly.entity_id
_entity_poly.type
_entity_poly.pdbx_seq_one_letter_code
_entity_poly.pdbx_strand_id
1 'polypeptide(L)'
;DVTDSASVEGVFKKLHNLSGLVNCAGILVREKEYDIDVFQKVIDVNLTGTMRCCLAARSLLEKSSGSIVNMASMLSTFGGPLVPAYSASKGGVAQLTKSLAGKWAVDGIRVNAVAPGWIETEMTQGLRDAPEREAAIFSRTPLNRWGKTSEVGALVKWLLSDEASFVTASIYPVDGGYLAM
;
A
#
# COMPACT_ATOMS: atom_id res chain seq x y z
N ASP A 1 12.78 -11.03 2.78
CA ASP A 1 12.09 -11.04 1.50
C ASP A 1 10.62 -11.41 1.72
N VAL A 2 9.67 -10.55 1.24
CA VAL A 2 8.22 -10.78 1.42
C VAL A 2 7.67 -11.88 0.49
N THR A 3 8.43 -12.34 -0.48
CA THR A 3 8.06 -13.47 -1.35
C THR A 3 8.41 -14.83 -0.73
N ASP A 4 9.24 -14.85 0.31
CA ASP A 4 9.64 -16.05 1.05
C ASP A 4 8.93 -16.11 2.42
N SER A 5 8.04 -17.10 2.58
CA SER A 5 7.29 -17.28 3.82
C SER A 5 8.21 -17.56 5.03
N ALA A 6 9.29 -18.31 4.85
CA ALA A 6 10.23 -18.61 5.94
C ALA A 6 11.00 -17.36 6.39
N SER A 7 11.38 -16.50 5.43
CA SER A 7 12.00 -15.20 5.71
C SER A 7 11.05 -14.31 6.52
N VAL A 8 9.79 -14.19 6.10
CA VAL A 8 8.77 -13.40 6.81
C VAL A 8 8.55 -13.94 8.21
N GLU A 9 8.23 -15.23 8.36
CA GLU A 9 8.00 -15.84 9.67
C GLU A 9 9.22 -15.70 10.60
N GLY A 10 10.43 -15.84 10.06
CA GLY A 10 11.67 -15.70 10.82
C GLY A 10 11.87 -14.31 11.43
N VAL A 11 11.33 -13.26 10.80
CA VAL A 11 11.32 -11.90 11.37
C VAL A 11 10.33 -11.80 12.52
N PHE A 12 9.07 -12.20 12.30
CA PHE A 12 8.02 -12.04 13.32
C PHE A 12 8.22 -12.94 14.55
N LYS A 13 8.85 -14.12 14.39
CA LYS A 13 9.22 -15.00 15.51
C LYS A 13 10.23 -14.36 16.49
N LYS A 14 10.97 -13.34 16.07
CA LYS A 14 11.94 -12.61 16.92
C LYS A 14 11.30 -11.44 17.67
N LEU A 15 10.06 -11.08 17.35
CA LEU A 15 9.37 -9.98 17.97
C LEU A 15 8.60 -10.47 19.21
N HIS A 16 8.71 -9.74 20.32
CA HIS A 16 7.95 -10.00 21.53
C HIS A 16 6.64 -9.22 21.57
N ASN A 17 6.63 -8.02 21.00
CA ASN A 17 5.49 -7.11 20.93
C ASN A 17 5.40 -6.48 19.54
N LEU A 18 4.18 -6.24 19.09
CA LEU A 18 3.91 -5.50 17.85
C LEU A 18 2.56 -4.78 17.99
N SER A 19 2.56 -3.46 17.92
CA SER A 19 1.35 -2.64 17.97
C SER A 19 0.95 -2.09 16.60
N GLY A 20 1.86 -2.10 15.61
CA GLY A 20 1.57 -1.61 14.26
C GLY A 20 2.39 -2.33 13.20
N LEU A 21 1.77 -2.58 12.04
CA LEU A 21 2.42 -3.11 10.84
C LEU A 21 2.15 -2.18 9.66
N VAL A 22 3.20 -1.80 8.95
CA VAL A 22 3.09 -1.04 7.69
C VAL A 22 3.67 -1.87 6.55
N ASN A 23 2.84 -2.27 5.59
CA ASN A 23 3.25 -3.04 4.42
C ASN A 23 3.62 -2.10 3.27
N CYS A 24 4.91 -1.76 3.15
CA CYS A 24 5.44 -0.86 2.12
C CYS A 24 6.17 -1.57 0.98
N ALA A 25 6.48 -2.87 1.12
CA ALA A 25 7.14 -3.61 0.05
C ALA A 25 6.30 -3.60 -1.23
N GLY A 26 6.92 -3.26 -2.34
CA GLY A 26 6.20 -3.20 -3.62
C GLY A 26 7.14 -2.90 -4.78
N ILE A 27 6.83 -3.47 -5.92
CA ILE A 27 7.52 -3.27 -7.18
C ILE A 27 6.55 -2.88 -8.30
N LEU A 28 7.08 -2.23 -9.31
CA LEU A 28 6.43 -1.86 -10.55
C LEU A 28 7.42 -2.06 -11.69
N VAL A 29 7.02 -2.74 -12.77
CA VAL A 29 7.89 -3.02 -13.91
C VAL A 29 7.22 -2.49 -15.19
N ARG A 30 7.30 -1.18 -15.38
CA ARG A 30 6.63 -0.45 -16.47
C ARG A 30 6.87 -1.11 -17.82
N GLU A 31 5.79 -1.24 -18.60
CA GLU A 31 5.75 -1.79 -19.96
C GLU A 31 6.06 -3.31 -20.08
N LYS A 32 6.63 -3.94 -19.04
CA LYS A 32 6.99 -5.36 -19.07
C LYS A 32 5.97 -6.25 -18.34
N GLU A 33 4.97 -5.68 -17.71
CA GLU A 33 3.98 -6.43 -16.90
C GLU A 33 2.94 -7.18 -17.75
N TYR A 34 3.04 -7.13 -19.09
CA TYR A 34 2.30 -7.98 -20.01
C TYR A 34 2.98 -9.34 -20.25
N ASP A 35 4.21 -9.53 -19.75
CA ASP A 35 4.85 -10.82 -19.59
C ASP A 35 4.30 -11.51 -18.34
N ILE A 36 3.92 -12.80 -18.46
CA ILE A 36 3.23 -13.51 -17.38
C ILE A 36 4.13 -13.75 -16.16
N ASP A 37 5.43 -13.97 -16.35
CA ASP A 37 6.37 -14.19 -15.26
C ASP A 37 6.61 -12.87 -14.49
N VAL A 38 6.70 -11.76 -15.23
CA VAL A 38 6.78 -10.42 -14.61
C VAL A 38 5.48 -10.08 -13.89
N PHE A 39 4.32 -10.39 -14.49
CA PHE A 39 3.01 -10.21 -13.87
C PHE A 39 2.93 -10.95 -12.53
N GLN A 40 3.25 -12.25 -12.53
CA GLN A 40 3.21 -13.08 -11.33
C GLN A 40 4.17 -12.57 -10.25
N LYS A 41 5.37 -12.13 -10.63
CA LYS A 41 6.34 -11.54 -9.70
C LYS A 41 5.79 -10.28 -9.01
N VAL A 42 5.14 -9.39 -9.77
CA VAL A 42 4.53 -8.17 -9.21
C VAL A 42 3.40 -8.52 -8.25
N ILE A 43 2.52 -9.47 -8.63
CA ILE A 43 1.44 -9.94 -7.75
C ILE A 43 2.02 -10.59 -6.47
N ASP A 44 3.05 -11.42 -6.60
CA ASP A 44 3.64 -12.12 -5.45
C ASP A 44 4.26 -11.15 -4.45
N VAL A 45 5.01 -10.15 -4.90
CA VAL A 45 5.58 -9.12 -4.01
C VAL A 45 4.47 -8.24 -3.41
N ASN A 46 3.62 -7.63 -4.26
CA ASN A 46 2.75 -6.54 -3.82
C ASN A 46 1.52 -7.03 -3.05
N LEU A 47 0.92 -8.14 -3.46
CA LEU A 47 -0.33 -8.63 -2.90
C LEU A 47 -0.11 -9.83 -1.99
N THR A 48 0.51 -10.90 -2.49
CA THR A 48 0.75 -12.11 -1.69
C THR A 48 1.72 -11.84 -0.55
N GLY A 49 2.77 -11.04 -0.79
CA GLY A 49 3.72 -10.61 0.24
C GLY A 49 3.06 -9.78 1.34
N THR A 50 2.15 -8.86 0.97
CA THR A 50 1.32 -8.13 1.95
C THR A 50 0.52 -9.10 2.81
N MET A 51 -0.15 -10.09 2.20
CA MET A 51 -0.92 -11.09 2.95
C MET A 51 -0.04 -11.94 3.87
N ARG A 52 1.15 -12.40 3.42
CA ARG A 52 2.11 -13.13 4.25
C ARG A 52 2.49 -12.35 5.50
N CYS A 53 2.85 -11.08 5.35
CA CYS A 53 3.20 -10.21 6.48
C CYS A 53 2.02 -10.01 7.44
N CYS A 54 0.81 -9.79 6.92
CA CYS A 54 -0.39 -9.67 7.74
C CYS A 54 -0.65 -10.94 8.56
N LEU A 55 -0.56 -12.12 7.94
CA LEU A 55 -0.74 -13.40 8.63
C LEU A 55 0.31 -13.63 9.71
N ALA A 56 1.58 -13.39 9.42
CA ALA A 56 2.68 -13.57 10.36
C ALA A 56 2.59 -12.61 11.57
N ALA A 57 2.06 -11.40 11.37
CA ALA A 57 1.90 -10.39 12.40
C ALA A 57 0.66 -10.60 13.29
N ARG A 58 -0.36 -11.35 12.83
CA ARG A 58 -1.70 -11.40 13.42
C ARG A 58 -1.69 -11.67 14.92
N SER A 59 -1.01 -12.73 15.37
CA SER A 59 -1.05 -13.12 16.79
C SER A 59 -0.37 -12.10 17.73
N LEU A 60 0.58 -11.33 17.23
CA LEU A 60 1.21 -10.24 17.96
C LEU A 60 0.30 -9.01 18.03
N LEU A 61 -0.35 -8.68 16.91
CA LEU A 61 -1.28 -7.54 16.83
C LEU A 61 -2.55 -7.79 17.66
N GLU A 62 -3.06 -9.02 17.71
CA GLU A 62 -4.19 -9.41 18.55
C GLU A 62 -3.90 -9.12 20.03
N LYS A 63 -2.70 -9.45 20.53
CA LYS A 63 -2.30 -9.18 21.92
C LYS A 63 -2.23 -7.70 22.27
N SER A 64 -2.03 -6.85 21.30
CA SER A 64 -1.87 -5.39 21.49
C SER A 64 -3.08 -4.58 21.03
N SER A 65 -4.13 -5.22 20.50
CA SER A 65 -5.23 -4.56 19.77
C SER A 65 -4.68 -3.60 18.69
N GLY A 66 -3.70 -4.10 17.93
CA GLY A 66 -2.85 -3.29 17.07
C GLY A 66 -3.50 -2.86 15.74
N SER A 67 -2.72 -2.22 14.89
CA SER A 67 -3.20 -1.66 13.63
C SER A 67 -2.29 -2.03 12.46
N ILE A 68 -2.91 -2.27 11.28
CA ILE A 68 -2.22 -2.51 10.01
C ILE A 68 -2.52 -1.37 9.05
N VAL A 69 -1.49 -0.87 8.38
CA VAL A 69 -1.62 0.05 7.26
C VAL A 69 -0.98 -0.57 6.01
N ASN A 70 -1.80 -0.85 5.02
CA ASN A 70 -1.35 -1.39 3.74
C ASN A 70 -1.10 -0.27 2.72
N MET A 71 -0.13 -0.46 1.84
CA MET A 71 0.17 0.48 0.76
C MET A 71 -0.61 0.10 -0.50
N ALA A 72 -1.78 0.71 -0.67
CA ALA A 72 -2.55 0.70 -1.90
C ALA A 72 -1.96 1.68 -2.94
N SER A 73 -2.77 2.24 -3.82
CA SER A 73 -2.41 3.26 -4.81
C SER A 73 -3.67 3.92 -5.34
N MET A 74 -3.58 5.08 -5.94
CA MET A 74 -4.65 5.58 -6.81
C MET A 74 -5.00 4.57 -7.93
N LEU A 75 -4.04 3.76 -8.39
CA LEU A 75 -4.27 2.66 -9.34
C LEU A 75 -5.07 1.49 -8.74
N SER A 76 -5.47 1.54 -7.49
CA SER A 76 -6.49 0.64 -6.93
C SER A 76 -7.90 0.98 -7.41
N THR A 77 -8.10 2.19 -7.96
CA THR A 77 -9.40 2.72 -8.40
C THR A 77 -9.52 2.72 -9.92
N PHE A 78 -8.43 3.00 -10.63
CA PHE A 78 -8.40 2.97 -12.10
C PHE A 78 -7.19 2.21 -12.62
N GLY A 79 -7.24 1.76 -13.89
CA GLY A 79 -6.17 0.98 -14.51
C GLY A 79 -5.02 1.85 -15.01
N GLY A 80 -3.79 1.37 -14.85
CA GLY A 80 -2.60 1.93 -15.49
C GLY A 80 -2.23 1.11 -16.73
N PRO A 81 -2.39 1.63 -17.96
CA PRO A 81 -2.19 0.83 -19.19
C PRO A 81 -0.77 0.30 -19.36
N LEU A 82 0.22 0.89 -18.71
CA LEU A 82 1.61 0.44 -18.78
C LEU A 82 2.02 -0.47 -17.61
N VAL A 83 1.10 -0.72 -16.66
CA VAL A 83 1.38 -1.41 -15.40
C VAL A 83 0.18 -2.25 -14.92
N PRO A 84 -0.29 -3.23 -15.73
CA PRO A 84 -1.49 -4.00 -15.43
C PRO A 84 -1.38 -4.84 -14.16
N ALA A 85 -0.22 -5.46 -13.93
CA ALA A 85 0.02 -6.27 -12.72
C ALA A 85 0.07 -5.40 -11.46
N TYR A 86 0.73 -4.25 -11.53
CA TYR A 86 0.74 -3.29 -10.44
C TYR A 86 -0.68 -2.83 -10.10
N SER A 87 -1.47 -2.42 -11.10
CA SER A 87 -2.86 -2.00 -10.91
C SER A 87 -3.71 -3.11 -10.28
N ALA A 88 -3.62 -4.33 -10.81
CA ALA A 88 -4.30 -5.50 -10.26
C ALA A 88 -3.88 -5.78 -8.82
N SER A 89 -2.56 -5.74 -8.52
CA SER A 89 -2.03 -5.96 -7.18
C SER A 89 -2.55 -4.91 -6.18
N LYS A 90 -2.58 -3.63 -6.57
CA LYS A 90 -3.02 -2.54 -5.70
C LYS A 90 -4.54 -2.53 -5.50
N GLY A 91 -5.32 -2.90 -6.51
CA GLY A 91 -6.74 -3.20 -6.38
C GLY A 91 -6.98 -4.37 -5.42
N GLY A 92 -6.19 -5.44 -5.56
CA GLY A 92 -6.20 -6.59 -4.64
C GLY A 92 -5.88 -6.19 -3.20
N VAL A 93 -4.84 -5.37 -2.97
CA VAL A 93 -4.49 -4.86 -1.63
C VAL A 93 -5.64 -4.05 -1.02
N ALA A 94 -6.33 -3.22 -1.81
CA ALA A 94 -7.48 -2.46 -1.32
C ALA A 94 -8.62 -3.38 -0.85
N GLN A 95 -8.96 -4.43 -1.59
CA GLN A 95 -9.98 -5.40 -1.19
C GLN A 95 -9.51 -6.30 -0.06
N LEU A 96 -8.24 -6.73 -0.06
CA LEU A 96 -7.63 -7.49 1.04
C LEU A 96 -7.73 -6.72 2.35
N THR A 97 -7.45 -5.42 2.35
CA THR A 97 -7.57 -4.53 3.51
C THR A 97 -8.97 -4.60 4.13
N LYS A 98 -10.03 -4.50 3.31
CA LYS A 98 -11.42 -4.58 3.77
C LYS A 98 -11.76 -5.97 4.34
N SER A 99 -11.30 -7.02 3.67
CA SER A 99 -11.54 -8.40 4.08
C SER A 99 -10.89 -8.71 5.43
N LEU A 100 -9.62 -8.30 5.61
CA LEU A 100 -8.89 -8.49 6.86
C LEU A 100 -9.49 -7.65 8.00
N ALA A 101 -9.87 -6.41 7.72
CA ALA A 101 -10.54 -5.55 8.69
C ALA A 101 -11.83 -6.18 9.21
N GLY A 102 -12.70 -6.67 8.31
CA GLY A 102 -13.94 -7.32 8.70
C GLY A 102 -13.74 -8.61 9.51
N LYS A 103 -12.71 -9.40 9.15
CA LYS A 103 -12.42 -10.67 9.84
C LYS A 103 -11.75 -10.47 11.20
N TRP A 104 -10.84 -9.49 11.34
CA TRP A 104 -10.00 -9.34 12.53
C TRP A 104 -10.47 -8.24 13.49
N ALA A 105 -11.60 -7.59 13.18
CA ALA A 105 -12.21 -6.62 14.10
C ALA A 105 -12.55 -7.25 15.47
N VAL A 106 -12.98 -8.51 15.48
CA VAL A 106 -13.28 -9.24 16.73
C VAL A 106 -12.03 -9.51 17.57
N ASP A 107 -10.85 -9.50 16.95
CA ASP A 107 -9.54 -9.64 17.59
C ASP A 107 -8.98 -8.26 18.03
N GLY A 108 -9.75 -7.18 17.87
CA GLY A 108 -9.34 -5.81 18.18
C GLY A 108 -8.37 -5.18 17.16
N ILE A 109 -8.11 -5.86 16.03
CA ILE A 109 -7.14 -5.39 15.03
C ILE A 109 -7.83 -4.49 14.02
N ARG A 110 -7.30 -3.26 13.83
CA ARG A 110 -7.73 -2.35 12.77
C ARG A 110 -6.87 -2.54 11.51
N VAL A 111 -7.49 -2.54 10.34
CA VAL A 111 -6.76 -2.67 9.07
C VAL A 111 -7.25 -1.60 8.10
N ASN A 112 -6.34 -0.72 7.69
CA ASN A 112 -6.61 0.35 6.74
C ASN A 112 -5.57 0.35 5.62
N ALA A 113 -5.79 1.14 4.57
CA ALA A 113 -4.80 1.38 3.56
C ALA A 113 -4.67 2.88 3.23
N VAL A 114 -3.48 3.28 2.82
CA VAL A 114 -3.26 4.56 2.14
C VAL A 114 -3.11 4.31 0.65
N ALA A 115 -3.65 5.22 -0.16
CA ALA A 115 -3.60 5.17 -1.62
C ALA A 115 -2.86 6.41 -2.15
N PRO A 116 -1.51 6.38 -2.20
CA PRO A 116 -0.72 7.50 -2.71
C PRO A 116 -1.01 7.76 -4.18
N GLY A 117 -1.01 9.04 -4.54
CA GLY A 117 -0.96 9.50 -5.92
C GLY A 117 0.48 9.61 -6.42
N TRP A 118 0.80 10.73 -7.05
CA TRP A 118 2.12 11.02 -7.58
C TRP A 118 3.04 11.60 -6.50
N ILE A 119 3.87 10.74 -5.92
CA ILE A 119 4.78 11.06 -4.80
C ILE A 119 6.23 11.05 -5.30
N GLU A 120 7.04 11.99 -4.80
CA GLU A 120 8.49 12.04 -5.07
C GLU A 120 9.21 10.84 -4.46
N THR A 121 9.60 9.90 -5.31
CA THR A 121 10.34 8.67 -4.96
C THR A 121 11.24 8.27 -6.13
N GLU A 122 12.12 7.31 -5.92
CA GLU A 122 12.91 6.70 -7.01
C GLU A 122 12.01 6.07 -8.09
N MET A 123 10.89 5.47 -7.70
CA MET A 123 9.92 4.85 -8.62
C MET A 123 9.32 5.87 -9.61
N THR A 124 9.22 7.13 -9.23
CA THR A 124 8.65 8.21 -10.04
C THR A 124 9.70 9.11 -10.72
N GLN A 125 11.01 8.85 -10.49
CA GLN A 125 12.08 9.69 -11.01
C GLN A 125 12.00 9.90 -12.53
N GLY A 126 11.85 8.83 -13.31
CA GLY A 126 11.75 8.92 -14.76
C GLY A 126 10.52 9.67 -15.30
N LEU A 127 9.52 9.93 -14.45
CA LEU A 127 8.39 10.78 -14.81
C LEU A 127 8.69 12.25 -14.50
N ARG A 128 9.42 12.51 -13.41
CA ARG A 128 9.85 13.86 -13.01
C ARG A 128 10.91 14.43 -13.95
N ASP A 129 11.72 13.55 -14.56
CA ASP A 129 12.74 13.92 -15.54
C ASP A 129 12.16 14.15 -16.96
N ALA A 130 10.84 13.99 -17.15
CA ALA A 130 10.14 14.13 -18.41
C ALA A 130 9.08 15.26 -18.33
N PRO A 131 9.38 16.50 -18.73
CA PRO A 131 8.50 17.66 -18.52
C PRO A 131 7.08 17.51 -19.08
N GLU A 132 6.93 16.86 -20.23
CA GLU A 132 5.60 16.62 -20.83
C GLU A 132 4.74 15.67 -19.98
N ARG A 133 5.38 14.63 -19.39
CA ARG A 133 4.68 13.69 -18.49
C ARG A 133 4.33 14.36 -17.16
N GLU A 134 5.23 15.17 -16.63
CA GLU A 134 4.98 15.96 -15.43
C GLU A 134 3.82 16.92 -15.64
N ALA A 135 3.80 17.67 -16.73
CA ALA A 135 2.70 18.57 -17.08
C ALA A 135 1.34 17.84 -17.19
N ALA A 136 1.33 16.65 -17.80
CA ALA A 136 0.13 15.82 -17.89
C ALA A 136 -0.36 15.33 -16.51
N ILE A 137 0.55 15.03 -15.59
CA ILE A 137 0.24 14.68 -14.20
C ILE A 137 -0.36 15.89 -13.48
N PHE A 138 0.29 17.04 -13.58
CA PHE A 138 -0.14 18.25 -12.89
C PHE A 138 -1.48 18.79 -13.38
N SER A 139 -1.77 18.65 -14.68
CA SER A 139 -3.07 19.07 -15.23
C SER A 139 -4.28 18.36 -14.59
N ARG A 140 -4.05 17.19 -13.99
CA ARG A 140 -5.05 16.38 -13.26
C ARG A 140 -4.88 16.42 -11.75
N THR A 141 -3.87 17.11 -11.24
CA THR A 141 -3.60 17.18 -9.79
C THR A 141 -4.00 18.58 -9.29
N PRO A 142 -5.14 18.76 -8.60
CA PRO A 142 -5.58 20.06 -8.11
C PRO A 142 -4.53 20.84 -7.31
N LEU A 143 -3.72 20.15 -6.49
CA LEU A 143 -2.62 20.80 -5.75
C LEU A 143 -1.41 21.16 -6.64
N ASN A 144 -1.40 20.77 -7.91
CA ASN A 144 -0.45 21.16 -8.95
C ASN A 144 1.03 20.97 -8.54
N ARG A 145 1.34 19.88 -7.88
CA ARG A 145 2.69 19.51 -7.45
C ARG A 145 2.80 18.02 -7.17
N TRP A 146 4.03 17.54 -7.06
CA TRP A 146 4.31 16.24 -6.48
C TRP A 146 3.98 16.23 -4.97
N GLY A 147 3.48 15.09 -4.49
CA GLY A 147 3.38 14.82 -3.06
C GLY A 147 4.74 14.40 -2.48
N LYS A 148 4.92 14.60 -1.18
CA LYS A 148 6.12 14.17 -0.46
C LYS A 148 5.84 12.88 0.30
N THR A 149 6.87 12.05 0.48
CA THR A 149 6.78 10.82 1.29
C THR A 149 6.34 11.11 2.73
N SER A 150 6.75 12.24 3.28
CA SER A 150 6.32 12.69 4.62
C SER A 150 4.81 12.96 4.73
N GLU A 151 4.14 13.36 3.64
CA GLU A 151 2.69 13.60 3.64
C GLU A 151 1.93 12.27 3.72
N VAL A 152 2.41 11.24 3.04
CA VAL A 152 1.91 9.87 3.19
C VAL A 152 2.18 9.34 4.59
N GLY A 153 3.41 9.51 5.09
CA GLY A 153 3.83 9.08 6.42
C GLY A 153 3.03 9.71 7.55
N ALA A 154 2.60 10.97 7.40
CA ALA A 154 1.76 11.63 8.40
C ALA A 154 0.40 10.93 8.57
N LEU A 155 -0.25 10.54 7.47
CA LEU A 155 -1.50 9.80 7.52
C LEU A 155 -1.29 8.37 8.07
N VAL A 156 -0.21 7.70 7.66
CA VAL A 156 0.15 6.36 8.18
C VAL A 156 0.31 6.43 9.70
N LYS A 157 1.04 7.43 10.22
CA LYS A 157 1.23 7.62 11.66
C LYS A 157 -0.11 7.80 12.39
N TRP A 158 -1.01 8.62 11.85
CA TRP A 158 -2.34 8.82 12.43
C TRP A 158 -3.16 7.53 12.42
N LEU A 159 -3.18 6.77 11.31
CA LEU A 159 -3.90 5.50 11.20
C LEU A 159 -3.41 4.44 12.20
N LEU A 160 -2.14 4.49 12.61
CA LEU A 160 -1.57 3.59 13.61
C LEU A 160 -1.85 4.04 15.06
N SER A 161 -2.24 5.30 15.27
CA SER A 161 -2.47 5.85 16.62
C SER A 161 -3.86 5.54 17.17
N ASP A 162 -4.05 5.79 18.45
CA ASP A 162 -5.33 5.66 19.16
C ASP A 162 -6.36 6.70 18.69
N GLU A 163 -5.92 7.82 18.12
CA GLU A 163 -6.80 8.83 17.51
C GLU A 163 -7.63 8.26 16.37
N ALA A 164 -7.17 7.17 15.72
CA ALA A 164 -7.87 6.45 14.68
C ALA A 164 -8.60 5.20 15.19
N SER A 165 -8.93 5.12 16.49
CA SER A 165 -9.50 3.92 17.12
C SER A 165 -10.84 3.46 16.53
N PHE A 166 -11.62 4.35 15.91
CA PHE A 166 -12.88 3.99 15.22
C PHE A 166 -12.75 3.93 13.69
N VAL A 167 -11.50 3.78 13.19
CA VAL A 167 -11.19 3.80 11.74
C VAL A 167 -10.62 2.45 11.33
N THR A 168 -11.39 1.70 10.53
CA THR A 168 -10.97 0.42 9.94
C THR A 168 -11.63 0.20 8.57
N ALA A 169 -11.10 -0.70 7.75
CA ALA A 169 -11.57 -1.05 6.40
C ALA A 169 -11.54 0.10 5.37
N SER A 170 -10.85 1.19 5.67
CA SER A 170 -10.85 2.40 4.84
C SER A 170 -9.61 2.48 3.96
N ILE A 171 -9.78 3.06 2.77
CA ILE A 171 -8.72 3.32 1.80
C ILE A 171 -8.63 4.84 1.64
N TYR A 172 -7.55 5.43 2.09
CA TYR A 172 -7.37 6.88 2.13
C TYR A 172 -6.47 7.38 1.01
N PRO A 173 -7.00 8.16 0.06
CA PRO A 173 -6.17 8.83 -0.95
C PRO A 173 -5.21 9.86 -0.30
N VAL A 174 -3.98 9.89 -0.79
CA VAL A 174 -2.99 10.95 -0.53
C VAL A 174 -2.41 11.35 -1.88
N ASP A 175 -3.19 12.09 -2.67
CA ASP A 175 -2.99 12.20 -4.11
C ASP A 175 -3.11 13.64 -4.66
N GLY A 176 -3.22 14.64 -3.78
CA GLY A 176 -3.38 16.03 -4.19
C GLY A 176 -4.69 16.33 -4.94
N GLY A 177 -5.70 15.44 -4.80
CA GLY A 177 -6.99 15.54 -5.44
C GLY A 177 -7.07 14.85 -6.81
N TYR A 178 -6.05 14.08 -7.21
CA TYR A 178 -5.98 13.45 -8.53
C TYR A 178 -7.18 12.55 -8.84
N LEU A 179 -7.70 11.82 -7.86
CA LEU A 179 -8.86 10.92 -8.03
C LEU A 179 -10.20 11.64 -8.15
N ALA A 180 -10.25 12.93 -7.81
CA ALA A 180 -11.47 13.72 -7.86
C ALA A 180 -11.71 14.36 -9.25
N MET A 181 -10.72 14.28 -10.18
CA MET A 181 -10.75 14.94 -11.50
C MET A 181 -10.85 13.94 -12.64
#